data_d1c7b87b97c066328e4b34f0d3cc1c16
#
_entry.id   d1c7b87b97c066328e4b34f0d3cc1c16
#
_cell.length_a   1.000
_cell.length_b   1.000
_cell.length_c   1.000
_cell.angle_alpha   90.00
_cell.angle_beta   90.00
_cell.angle_gamma   90.00
#
_symmetry.space_group_name_H-M   'P 1'
#
loop_
_entity.id
_entity.type
_entity.pdbx_description
1 polymer ?
#
loop_
_entity_poly.entity_id
_entity_poly.type
_entity_poly.pdbx_seq_one_letter_code
_entity_poly.pdbx_strand_id
1 'polypeptide(L)'
;SQEFYENMLRGHIKNKDVLLYKDGAQIGRKSMFREGFPHEICCINEHVFILRTNELCTQNYLYFWLDQPEITQKIRNLNANAAQPGINQAGVKGLPILLPLKSLIDDFENISEPLLAELFNLAKKNNLLRKTSDLLLPKLISGDIDVEKLDIKSINGVTV
;
A
#
# COMPACT_ATOMS: atom_id res chain seq x y z
N SER A 1 -13.67 -13.59 -2.99
CA SER A 1 -14.70 -13.85 -1.97
C SER A 1 -14.04 -14.13 -0.64
N GLN A 2 -14.78 -13.97 0.46
CA GLN A 2 -14.28 -14.26 1.81
C GLN A 2 -13.91 -15.75 1.95
N GLU A 3 -14.72 -16.64 1.40
CA GLU A 3 -14.47 -18.08 1.34
C GLU A 3 -13.12 -18.42 0.68
N PHE A 4 -12.76 -17.71 -0.41
CA PHE A 4 -11.47 -17.89 -1.06
C PHE A 4 -10.32 -17.48 -0.15
N TYR A 5 -10.47 -16.37 0.57
CA TYR A 5 -9.47 -15.88 1.53
C TYR A 5 -9.27 -16.88 2.68
N GLU A 6 -10.34 -17.40 3.26
CA GLU A 6 -10.31 -18.36 4.37
C GLU A 6 -9.66 -19.69 3.98
N ASN A 7 -9.84 -20.12 2.72
CA ASN A 7 -9.27 -21.37 2.19
C ASN A 7 -7.80 -21.22 1.72
N MET A 8 -7.25 -20.01 1.68
CA MET A 8 -5.85 -19.82 1.32
C MET A 8 -4.92 -20.27 2.44
N LEU A 9 -4.01 -21.20 2.14
CA LEU A 9 -3.00 -21.68 3.10
C LEU A 9 -1.87 -20.69 3.37
N ARG A 10 -1.67 -19.68 2.50
CA ARG A 10 -0.59 -18.69 2.57
C ARG A 10 -0.94 -17.45 1.76
N GLY A 11 -0.15 -16.40 1.93
CA GLY A 11 -0.37 -15.14 1.21
C GLY A 11 -1.23 -14.14 1.98
N HIS A 12 -1.64 -14.46 3.21
CA HIS A 12 -2.33 -13.52 4.08
C HIS A 12 -1.39 -12.38 4.48
N ILE A 13 -1.83 -11.17 4.21
CA ILE A 13 -1.08 -9.97 4.60
C ILE A 13 -1.60 -9.40 5.92
N LYS A 14 -0.70 -8.77 6.65
CA LYS A 14 -0.96 -8.11 7.92
C LYS A 14 -0.75 -6.62 7.80
N ASN A 15 -1.31 -5.88 8.74
CA ASN A 15 -1.07 -4.44 8.83
C ASN A 15 0.42 -4.12 8.83
N LYS A 16 0.81 -3.12 8.03
CA LYS A 16 2.19 -2.68 7.78
C LYS A 16 3.07 -3.66 6.98
N ASP A 17 2.55 -4.77 6.47
CA ASP A 17 3.36 -5.61 5.57
C ASP A 17 3.81 -4.82 4.35
N VAL A 18 5.11 -4.90 4.07
CA VAL A 18 5.71 -4.36 2.85
C VAL A 18 5.66 -5.41 1.77
N LEU A 19 5.10 -5.05 0.63
CA LEU A 19 4.89 -5.92 -0.52
C LEU A 19 5.87 -5.54 -1.63
N LEU A 20 6.50 -6.54 -2.27
CA LEU A 20 7.45 -6.34 -3.35
C LEU A 20 7.11 -7.24 -4.54
N TYR A 21 6.86 -6.65 -5.70
CA TYR A 21 6.68 -7.38 -6.95
C TYR A 21 7.97 -8.06 -7.38
N LYS A 22 7.91 -9.38 -7.61
CA LYS A 22 9.08 -10.20 -7.90
C LYS A 22 9.26 -10.59 -9.37
N ASP A 23 8.25 -10.43 -10.21
CA ASP A 23 8.32 -10.82 -11.61
C ASP A 23 7.50 -9.91 -12.54
N GLY A 24 7.65 -10.12 -13.86
CA GLY A 24 6.97 -9.34 -14.89
C GLY A 24 7.45 -7.89 -15.01
N ALA A 25 6.66 -7.06 -15.68
CA ALA A 25 7.00 -5.66 -15.96
C ALA A 25 7.03 -4.76 -14.70
N GLN A 26 6.52 -5.25 -13.57
CA GLN A 26 6.43 -4.50 -12.32
C GLN A 26 7.51 -4.89 -11.29
N ILE A 27 8.54 -5.63 -11.71
CA ILE A 27 9.65 -6.02 -10.82
C ILE A 27 10.22 -4.82 -10.07
N GLY A 28 10.37 -4.95 -8.77
CA GLY A 28 10.87 -3.92 -7.86
C GLY A 28 9.84 -2.87 -7.45
N ARG A 29 8.60 -2.93 -7.96
CA ARG A 29 7.51 -2.10 -7.44
C ARG A 29 7.14 -2.58 -6.03
N LYS A 30 6.98 -1.65 -5.13
CA LYS A 30 6.64 -1.90 -3.73
C LYS A 30 5.35 -1.22 -3.34
N SER A 31 4.76 -1.71 -2.28
CA SER A 31 3.59 -1.13 -1.62
C SER A 31 3.63 -1.48 -0.13
N MET A 32 2.86 -0.79 0.68
CA MET A 32 2.60 -1.15 2.06
C MET A 32 1.11 -1.41 2.23
N PHE A 33 0.77 -2.48 2.93
CA PHE A 33 -0.61 -2.75 3.29
C PHE A 33 -0.95 -2.06 4.62
N ARG A 34 -2.08 -1.39 4.65
CA ARG A 34 -2.68 -0.85 5.88
C ARG A 34 -4.10 -1.37 6.00
N GLU A 35 -4.50 -1.75 7.21
CA GLU A 35 -5.85 -2.25 7.47
C GLU A 35 -6.93 -1.30 6.93
N GLY A 36 -7.91 -1.88 6.23
CA GLY A 36 -8.98 -1.14 5.56
C GLY A 36 -8.57 -0.42 4.27
N PHE A 37 -7.34 -0.63 3.74
CA PHE A 37 -6.93 -0.08 2.45
C PHE A 37 -5.97 -1.03 1.71
N PRO A 38 -6.21 -1.35 0.42
CA PRO A 38 -7.38 -0.95 -0.40
C PRO A 38 -8.67 -1.68 -0.04
N HIS A 39 -8.60 -2.75 0.77
CA HIS A 39 -9.71 -3.56 1.23
C HIS A 39 -9.49 -3.95 2.70
N GLU A 40 -10.57 -4.29 3.41
CA GLU A 40 -10.53 -4.73 4.82
C GLU A 40 -9.60 -5.93 5.02
N ILE A 41 -9.70 -6.91 4.14
CA ILE A 41 -8.85 -8.10 4.10
C ILE A 41 -8.24 -8.26 2.72
N CYS A 42 -6.97 -8.66 2.68
CA CYS A 42 -6.25 -8.88 1.43
C CYS A 42 -5.37 -10.12 1.53
N CYS A 43 -5.13 -10.71 0.38
CA CYS A 43 -4.11 -11.74 0.18
C CYS A 43 -3.33 -11.45 -1.10
N ILE A 44 -2.16 -12.04 -1.21
CA ILE A 44 -1.31 -11.95 -2.39
C ILE A 44 -1.15 -13.31 -3.05
N ASN A 45 -0.84 -13.29 -4.33
CA ASN A 45 -0.44 -14.45 -5.10
C ASN A 45 1.09 -14.64 -5.08
N GLU A 46 1.57 -15.62 -5.84
CA GLU A 46 2.99 -15.97 -5.95
C GLU A 46 3.87 -14.91 -6.63
N HIS A 47 3.29 -13.88 -7.24
CA HIS A 47 4.02 -12.80 -7.93
C HIS A 47 4.50 -11.68 -7.01
N VAL A 48 4.21 -11.78 -5.71
CA VAL A 48 4.52 -10.77 -4.71
C VAL A 48 5.21 -11.40 -3.51
N PHE A 49 6.26 -10.77 -3.00
CA PHE A 49 6.84 -11.09 -1.70
C PHE A 49 6.19 -10.28 -0.60
N ILE A 50 5.96 -10.89 0.55
CA ILE A 50 5.69 -10.20 1.82
C ILE A 50 7.03 -10.05 2.53
N LEU A 51 7.41 -8.83 2.82
CA LEU A 51 8.64 -8.50 3.53
C LEU A 51 8.29 -8.03 4.95
N ARG A 52 8.85 -8.72 5.93
CA ARG A 52 8.68 -8.39 7.34
C ARG A 52 10.04 -8.23 7.98
N THR A 53 10.19 -7.18 8.76
CA THR A 53 11.38 -6.92 9.55
C THR A 53 11.36 -7.76 10.84
N ASN A 54 12.51 -7.87 11.42
CA ASN A 54 12.70 -8.32 12.81
C ASN A 54 12.80 -7.10 13.75
N GLU A 55 13.19 -7.34 15.00
CA GLU A 55 13.29 -6.32 16.05
C GLU A 55 14.33 -5.22 15.77
N LEU A 56 15.25 -5.45 14.83
CA LEU A 56 16.32 -4.51 14.49
C LEU A 56 15.86 -3.35 13.61
N CYS A 57 14.70 -3.48 12.95
CA CYS A 57 14.25 -2.52 11.96
C CYS A 57 12.72 -2.41 11.98
N THR A 58 12.19 -1.25 11.63
CA THR A 58 10.74 -1.05 11.50
C THR A 58 10.25 -1.29 10.06
N GLN A 59 8.97 -1.59 9.90
CA GLN A 59 8.35 -1.75 8.58
C GLN A 59 8.37 -0.45 7.77
N ASN A 60 8.23 0.71 8.43
CA ASN A 60 8.34 2.00 7.79
C ASN A 60 9.75 2.25 7.26
N TYR A 61 10.78 1.95 8.07
CA TYR A 61 12.17 2.08 7.61
C TYR A 61 12.45 1.17 6.40
N LEU A 62 12.02 -0.09 6.44
CA LEU A 62 12.14 -1.01 5.30
C LEU A 62 11.44 -0.46 4.07
N TYR A 63 10.23 0.06 4.19
CA TYR A 63 9.46 0.62 3.09
C TYR A 63 10.20 1.78 2.41
N PHE A 64 10.67 2.75 3.20
CA PHE A 64 11.39 3.91 2.68
C PHE A 64 12.78 3.55 2.15
N TRP A 65 13.46 2.57 2.76
CA TRP A 65 14.71 2.05 2.21
C TRP A 65 14.51 1.43 0.83
N LEU A 66 13.49 0.61 0.65
CA LEU A 66 13.14 0.04 -0.66
C LEU A 66 12.73 1.11 -1.68
N ASP A 67 12.24 2.27 -1.21
CA ASP A 67 11.80 3.37 -2.06
C ASP A 67 12.95 4.16 -2.68
N GLN A 68 14.14 3.99 -2.20
CA GLN A 68 15.31 4.66 -2.77
C GLN A 68 15.57 4.18 -4.20
N PRO A 69 15.81 5.10 -5.15
CA PRO A 69 16.03 4.75 -6.56
C PRO A 69 17.14 3.72 -6.76
N GLU A 70 18.23 3.85 -6.01
CA GLU A 70 19.38 2.94 -6.06
C GLU A 70 19.01 1.52 -5.63
N ILE A 71 18.20 1.37 -4.58
CA ILE A 71 17.76 0.06 -4.09
C ILE A 71 16.78 -0.56 -5.09
N THR A 72 15.84 0.23 -5.60
CA THR A 72 14.93 -0.20 -6.67
C THR A 72 15.72 -0.69 -7.89
N GLN A 73 16.78 0.00 -8.30
CA GLN A 73 17.62 -0.43 -9.43
C GLN A 73 18.42 -1.70 -9.11
N LYS A 74 18.97 -1.83 -7.89
CA LYS A 74 19.62 -3.08 -7.44
C LYS A 74 18.66 -4.27 -7.50
N ILE A 75 17.41 -4.09 -7.04
CA ILE A 75 16.38 -5.13 -7.12
C ILE A 75 16.11 -5.52 -8.57
N ARG A 76 15.95 -4.56 -9.48
CA ARG A 76 15.75 -4.83 -10.90
C ARG A 76 16.92 -5.58 -11.52
N ASN A 77 18.14 -5.26 -11.13
CA ASN A 77 19.36 -5.92 -11.63
C ASN A 77 19.45 -7.38 -11.19
N LEU A 78 18.80 -7.80 -10.09
CA LEU A 78 18.73 -9.21 -9.69
C LEU A 78 18.02 -10.07 -10.76
N ASN A 79 17.18 -9.46 -11.59
CA ASN A 79 16.48 -10.15 -12.67
C ASN A 79 17.33 -10.31 -13.94
N ALA A 80 18.38 -9.50 -14.13
CA ALA A 80 19.12 -9.41 -15.40
C ALA A 80 19.86 -10.69 -15.79
N ASN A 81 20.11 -11.61 -14.84
CA ASN A 81 20.88 -12.83 -15.05
C ASN A 81 20.03 -14.12 -15.01
N ALA A 82 18.70 -14.02 -15.00
CA ALA A 82 17.83 -15.18 -14.88
C ALA A 82 17.29 -15.63 -16.25
N ALA A 83 17.38 -16.93 -16.54
CA ALA A 83 16.75 -17.55 -17.71
C ALA A 83 15.21 -17.44 -17.69
N GLN A 84 14.63 -17.22 -16.50
CA GLN A 84 13.22 -16.85 -16.30
C GLN A 84 13.16 -15.46 -15.66
N PRO A 85 12.32 -14.54 -16.21
CA PRO A 85 12.13 -13.23 -15.62
C PRO A 85 11.57 -13.32 -14.20
N GLY A 86 12.34 -12.86 -13.22
CA GLY A 86 11.90 -12.83 -11.83
C GLY A 86 13.07 -12.76 -10.86
N ILE A 87 12.82 -12.16 -9.71
CA ILE A 87 13.78 -12.12 -8.61
C ILE A 87 13.44 -13.21 -7.60
N ASN A 88 14.45 -13.85 -7.05
CA ASN A 88 14.27 -14.87 -6.03
C ASN A 88 14.45 -14.29 -4.61
N GLN A 89 13.97 -15.05 -3.64
CA GLN A 89 14.03 -14.63 -2.23
C GLN A 89 15.46 -14.47 -1.72
N ALA A 90 16.41 -15.28 -2.18
CA ALA A 90 17.81 -15.21 -1.77
C ALA A 90 18.44 -13.89 -2.23
N GLY A 91 18.18 -13.47 -3.47
CA GLY A 91 18.67 -12.19 -3.99
C GLY A 91 18.16 -11.01 -3.18
N VAL A 92 16.87 -10.98 -2.84
CA VAL A 92 16.30 -9.90 -2.01
C VAL A 92 16.88 -9.90 -0.61
N LYS A 93 17.02 -11.07 0.03
CA LYS A 93 17.65 -11.20 1.35
C LYS A 93 19.13 -10.83 1.37
N GLY A 94 19.82 -10.95 0.24
CA GLY A 94 21.22 -10.59 0.09
C GLY A 94 21.47 -9.09 -0.08
N LEU A 95 20.44 -8.27 -0.24
CA LEU A 95 20.61 -6.83 -0.37
C LEU A 95 21.06 -6.22 0.96
N PRO A 96 22.19 -5.49 1.00
CA PRO A 96 22.66 -4.87 2.23
C PRO A 96 21.76 -3.70 2.62
N ILE A 97 21.18 -3.76 3.81
CA ILE A 97 20.48 -2.65 4.43
C ILE A 97 21.36 -2.02 5.50
N LEU A 98 21.57 -0.72 5.43
CA LEU A 98 22.23 0.03 6.49
C LEU A 98 21.26 0.17 7.66
N LEU A 99 21.64 -0.31 8.82
CA LEU A 99 20.88 -0.15 10.05
C LEU A 99 21.54 0.93 10.92
N PRO A 100 20.92 2.09 11.09
CA PRO A 100 21.35 3.10 12.03
C PRO A 100 21.23 2.62 13.49
N LEU A 101 21.69 3.45 14.42
CA LEU A 101 21.41 3.24 15.84
C LEU A 101 19.91 3.13 16.08
N LYS A 102 19.52 2.29 17.01
CA LYS A 102 18.10 2.03 17.32
C LYS A 102 17.32 3.31 17.62
N SER A 103 17.94 4.25 18.35
CA SER A 103 17.33 5.55 18.63
C SER A 103 16.97 6.33 17.38
N LEU A 104 17.82 6.31 16.34
CA LEU A 104 17.52 7.00 15.06
C LEU A 104 16.40 6.30 14.29
N ILE A 105 16.31 4.98 14.38
CA ILE A 105 15.19 4.22 13.78
C ILE A 105 13.89 4.57 14.50
N ASP A 106 13.92 4.69 15.83
CA ASP A 106 12.75 5.05 16.63
C ASP A 106 12.32 6.51 16.35
N ASP A 107 13.26 7.45 16.25
CA ASP A 107 12.97 8.82 15.85
C ASP A 107 12.36 8.90 14.45
N PHE A 108 12.91 8.12 13.50
CA PHE A 108 12.34 8.02 12.15
C PHE A 108 10.92 7.43 12.16
N GLU A 109 10.66 6.40 12.97
CA GLU A 109 9.32 5.81 13.13
C GLU A 109 8.33 6.84 13.69
N ASN A 110 8.74 7.60 14.72
CA ASN A 110 7.91 8.65 15.34
C ASN A 110 7.50 9.73 14.33
N ILE A 111 8.31 10.00 13.32
CA ILE A 111 8.00 10.97 12.26
C ILE A 111 7.21 10.30 11.13
N SER A 112 7.65 9.15 10.67
CA SER A 112 7.10 8.51 9.47
C SER A 112 5.73 7.86 9.70
N GLU A 113 5.48 7.33 10.89
CA GLU A 113 4.21 6.66 11.20
C GLU A 113 2.99 7.59 11.10
N PRO A 114 2.96 8.77 11.73
CA PRO A 114 1.80 9.66 11.59
C PRO A 114 1.62 10.17 10.15
N LEU A 115 2.71 10.39 9.40
CA LEU A 115 2.62 10.81 8.01
C LEU A 115 2.02 9.71 7.11
N LEU A 116 2.48 8.46 7.28
CA LEU A 116 1.91 7.33 6.55
C LEU A 116 0.46 7.07 6.97
N ALA A 117 0.13 7.16 8.27
CA ALA A 117 -1.23 7.01 8.74
C ALA A 117 -2.18 8.02 8.09
N GLU A 118 -1.78 9.30 8.01
CA GLU A 118 -2.57 10.33 7.35
C GLU A 118 -2.67 10.11 5.83
N LEU A 119 -1.59 9.70 5.17
CA LEU A 119 -1.60 9.35 3.75
C LEU A 119 -2.65 8.27 3.44
N PHE A 120 -2.67 7.19 4.22
CA PHE A 120 -3.64 6.12 4.04
C PHE A 120 -5.07 6.53 4.41
N ASN A 121 -5.24 7.38 5.42
CA ASN A 121 -6.53 7.98 5.75
C ASN A 121 -7.07 8.82 4.58
N LEU A 122 -6.26 9.67 3.99
CA LEU A 122 -6.61 10.45 2.80
C LEU A 122 -6.91 9.56 1.60
N ALA A 123 -6.15 8.47 1.40
CA ALA A 123 -6.41 7.51 0.33
C ALA A 123 -7.77 6.81 0.50
N LYS A 124 -8.15 6.44 1.74
CA LYS A 124 -9.49 5.90 2.04
C LYS A 124 -10.59 6.91 1.75
N LYS A 125 -10.41 8.16 2.20
CA LYS A 125 -11.37 9.26 1.92
C LYS A 125 -11.53 9.48 0.41
N ASN A 126 -10.43 9.51 -0.34
CA ASN A 126 -10.47 9.64 -1.79
C ASN A 126 -11.23 8.50 -2.48
N ASN A 127 -11.01 7.25 -2.03
CA ASN A 127 -11.77 6.12 -2.56
C ASN A 127 -13.28 6.24 -2.26
N LEU A 128 -13.64 6.68 -1.05
CA LEU A 128 -15.04 6.90 -0.68
C LEU A 128 -15.67 8.02 -1.53
N LEU A 129 -14.98 9.14 -1.69
CA LEU A 129 -15.45 10.26 -2.51
C LEU A 129 -15.66 9.85 -3.97
N ARG A 130 -14.72 9.09 -4.56
CA ARG A 130 -14.88 8.56 -5.92
C ARG A 130 -16.10 7.66 -6.04
N LYS A 131 -16.26 6.69 -5.12
CA LYS A 131 -17.44 5.81 -5.11
C LYS A 131 -18.74 6.60 -4.97
N THR A 132 -18.75 7.62 -4.12
CA THR A 132 -19.92 8.50 -3.95
C THR A 132 -20.22 9.27 -5.23
N SER A 133 -19.19 9.84 -5.87
CA SER A 133 -19.34 10.51 -7.18
C SER A 133 -19.89 9.57 -8.24
N ASP A 134 -19.31 8.37 -8.36
CA ASP A 134 -19.70 7.36 -9.36
C ASP A 134 -21.15 6.88 -9.17
N LEU A 135 -21.65 6.87 -7.92
CA LEU A 135 -23.03 6.51 -7.61
C LEU A 135 -24.02 7.67 -7.83
N LEU A 136 -23.61 8.89 -7.54
CA LEU A 136 -24.51 10.06 -7.59
C LEU A 136 -24.60 10.66 -8.99
N LEU A 137 -23.48 10.74 -9.71
CA LEU A 137 -23.43 11.44 -11.01
C LEU A 137 -24.43 10.89 -12.04
N PRO A 138 -24.58 9.56 -12.24
CA PRO A 138 -25.59 9.02 -13.15
C PRO A 138 -27.02 9.40 -12.74
N LYS A 139 -27.31 9.40 -11.45
CA LYS A 139 -28.64 9.70 -10.91
C LYS A 139 -29.02 11.18 -11.03
N LEU A 140 -28.02 12.06 -10.94
CA LEU A 140 -28.21 13.49 -11.19
C LEU A 140 -28.44 13.77 -12.67
N ILE A 141 -27.69 13.11 -13.56
CA ILE A 141 -27.82 13.28 -15.01
C ILE A 141 -29.15 12.72 -15.52
N SER A 142 -29.61 11.58 -14.98
CA SER A 142 -30.90 10.97 -15.35
C SER A 142 -32.12 11.71 -14.80
N GLY A 143 -31.92 12.61 -13.82
CA GLY A 143 -33.02 13.27 -13.12
C GLY A 143 -33.68 12.41 -12.03
N ASP A 144 -33.11 11.22 -11.73
CA ASP A 144 -33.59 10.37 -10.62
C ASP A 144 -33.44 11.05 -9.26
N ILE A 145 -32.47 11.97 -9.16
CA ILE A 145 -32.27 12.85 -8.02
C ILE A 145 -32.51 14.28 -8.49
N ASP A 146 -33.60 14.87 -8.00
CA ASP A 146 -33.96 16.25 -8.24
C ASP A 146 -33.34 17.13 -7.14
N VAL A 147 -32.31 17.91 -7.50
CA VAL A 147 -31.57 18.76 -6.55
C VAL A 147 -32.42 19.91 -6.00
N GLU A 148 -33.49 20.34 -6.71
CA GLU A 148 -34.39 21.41 -6.24
C GLU A 148 -35.28 20.95 -5.08
N LYS A 149 -35.47 19.63 -4.94
CA LYS A 149 -36.25 19.02 -3.85
C LYS A 149 -35.40 18.56 -2.66
N LEU A 150 -34.06 18.67 -2.76
CA LEU A 150 -33.17 18.31 -1.67
C LEU A 150 -33.05 19.46 -0.66
N ASP A 151 -33.46 19.21 0.57
CA ASP A 151 -33.17 20.10 1.71
C ASP A 151 -31.70 19.97 2.08
N ILE A 152 -30.83 20.62 1.31
CA ILE A 152 -29.39 20.66 1.57
C ILE A 152 -29.16 21.62 2.71
N LYS A 153 -29.24 21.13 3.95
CA LYS A 153 -28.75 21.88 5.11
C LYS A 153 -27.26 22.12 4.89
N SER A 154 -26.92 23.37 4.58
CA SER A 154 -25.53 23.80 4.53
C SER A 154 -24.87 23.42 5.86
N ILE A 155 -23.83 22.58 5.81
CA ILE A 155 -22.96 22.35 6.96
C ILE A 155 -22.31 23.70 7.24
N ASN A 156 -22.78 24.36 8.29
CA ASN A 156 -22.36 25.69 8.70
C ASN A 156 -20.83 25.77 8.75
N GLY A 157 -20.24 26.63 7.95
CA GLY A 157 -18.87 27.07 8.10
C GLY A 157 -18.00 27.23 6.85
N VAL A 158 -18.49 26.94 5.64
CA VAL A 158 -17.74 27.29 4.41
C VAL A 158 -18.63 28.18 3.55
N THR A 159 -18.45 29.46 3.71
CA THR A 159 -18.90 30.47 2.72
C THR A 159 -17.96 30.37 1.52
N VAL A 160 -18.49 30.05 0.34
CA VAL A 160 -17.79 30.16 -0.95
C VAL A 160 -17.70 31.63 -1.32
#